data_e628aa67046d8372fad577245efbbab3
#
_entry.id   e628aa67046d8372fad577245efbbab3
#
_cell.length_a   1.000
_cell.length_b   1.000
_cell.length_c   1.000
_cell.angle_alpha   90.00
_cell.angle_beta   90.00
_cell.angle_gamma   90.00
#
_symmetry.space_group_name_H-M   'P 1'
#
loop_
_entity.id
_entity.type
_entity.pdbx_description
1 polymer ?
#
loop_
_entity_poly.entity_id
_entity_poly.type
_entity_poly.pdbx_seq_one_letter_code
_entity_poly.pdbx_strand_id
1 'polypeptide(L)' 'MFIVIDTFDPSYPSIVVQQDTGMPLIFETRQEAEKEAEDCQEAVIVEI' A
#
# COMPACT_ATOMS: atom_id res chain seq x y z
N MET A 1 -4.17 12.02 1.52
CA MET A 1 -3.57 11.03 0.64
C MET A 1 -3.32 9.74 1.39
N PHE A 2 -3.15 8.64 0.67
CA PHE A 2 -3.11 7.32 1.29
C PHE A 2 -1.98 6.49 0.72
N ILE A 3 -1.39 5.66 1.58
CA ILE A 3 -0.44 4.64 1.16
C ILE A 3 -0.94 3.29 1.64
N VAL A 4 -0.44 2.23 1.01
CA VAL A 4 -0.79 0.85 1.39
C VAL A 4 0.47 0.19 1.92
N ILE A 5 0.36 -0.41 3.09
CA ILE A 5 1.45 -1.17 3.70
C ILE A 5 1.06 -2.63 3.68
N ASP A 6 1.87 -3.44 3.01
CA ASP A 6 1.70 -4.88 2.96
C ASP A 6 2.17 -5.47 4.29
N THR A 7 1.27 -6.12 5.00
CA THR A 7 1.54 -6.67 6.33
C THR A 7 1.46 -8.20 6.32
N PHE A 8 1.52 -8.82 5.16
CA PHE A 8 1.45 -10.28 5.06
C PHE A 8 2.53 -10.94 5.90
N ASP A 9 3.75 -10.39 5.88
CA ASP A 9 4.81 -10.83 6.77
C ASP A 9 4.94 -9.80 7.90
N PRO A 10 4.46 -10.13 9.12
CA PRO A 10 4.49 -9.15 10.21
C PRO A 10 5.91 -8.77 10.64
N SER A 11 6.89 -9.59 10.32
CA SER A 11 8.29 -9.26 10.62
C SER A 11 8.88 -8.26 9.64
N TYR A 12 8.29 -8.14 8.44
CA TYR A 12 8.80 -7.28 7.39
C TYR A 12 7.66 -6.56 6.68
N PRO A 13 6.97 -5.65 7.37
CA PRO A 13 5.95 -4.85 6.68
C PRO A 13 6.63 -3.98 5.62
N SER A 14 6.01 -3.83 4.47
CA SER A 14 6.61 -3.05 3.38
C SER A 14 5.57 -2.17 2.72
N ILE A 15 5.99 -0.98 2.35
CA ILE A 15 5.14 -0.04 1.61
C ILE A 15 5.05 -0.53 0.17
N VAL A 16 3.83 -0.52 -0.37
CA VAL A 16 3.65 -0.81 -1.79
C VAL A 16 4.27 0.33 -2.59
N VAL A 17 5.14 -0.01 -3.54
CA VAL A 17 5.89 0.97 -4.31
C VAL A 17 5.63 0.78 -5.80
N GLN A 18 5.94 1.81 -6.58
CA GLN A 18 5.90 1.73 -8.03
C GLN A 18 7.08 0.89 -8.50
N GLN A 19 6.80 -0.05 -9.39
CA GLN A 19 7.83 -0.99 -9.84
C GLN A 19 8.91 -0.32 -10.68
N ASP A 20 8.54 0.72 -11.42
CA ASP A 20 9.46 1.37 -12.34
C ASP A 20 10.38 2.37 -11.65
N THR A 21 9.95 2.98 -10.56
CA THR A 21 10.73 4.03 -9.87
C THR A 21 11.18 3.64 -8.48
N GLY A 22 10.53 2.64 -7.86
CA GLY A 22 10.78 2.29 -6.47
C GLY A 22 10.22 3.28 -5.47
N MET A 23 9.50 4.30 -5.95
CA MET A 23 8.92 5.32 -5.08
C MET A 23 7.61 4.81 -4.46
N PRO A 24 7.25 5.26 -3.25
CA PRO A 24 5.99 4.86 -2.65
C PRO A 24 4.81 5.21 -3.56
N LEU A 25 3.85 4.29 -3.65
CA LEU A 25 2.65 4.51 -4.42
C LEU A 25 1.66 5.27 -3.56
N ILE A 26 1.34 6.49 -3.96
CA ILE A 26 0.46 7.38 -3.20
C ILE A 26 -0.88 7.49 -3.92
N PHE A 27 -1.95 7.28 -3.17
CA PHE A 27 -3.31 7.33 -3.71
C PHE A 27 -4.02 8.58 -3.21
N GLU A 28 -4.79 9.22 -4.08
CA GLU A 28 -5.53 10.42 -3.70
C GLU A 28 -6.75 10.09 -2.87
N THR A 29 -7.36 8.92 -3.08
CA THR A 29 -8.58 8.53 -2.37
C THR A 29 -8.35 7.19 -1.67
N ARG A 30 -9.09 7.00 -0.57
CA ARG A 30 -9.08 5.73 0.15
C ARG A 30 -9.57 4.58 -0.75
N GLN A 31 -10.52 4.88 -1.61
CA GLN A 31 -11.11 3.89 -2.51
C GLN A 31 -10.05 3.28 -3.42
N GLU A 32 -9.18 4.12 -3.97
CA GLU A 32 -8.08 3.66 -4.80
C GLU A 32 -7.09 2.81 -4.00
N ALA A 33 -6.79 3.24 -2.77
CA ALA A 33 -5.90 2.50 -1.91
C ALA A 33 -6.49 1.14 -1.53
N GLU A 34 -7.78 1.09 -1.28
CA GLU A 34 -8.46 -0.17 -0.96
C GLU A 34 -8.40 -1.15 -2.13
N LYS A 35 -8.52 -0.63 -3.34
CA LYS A 35 -8.44 -1.46 -4.54
C LYS A 35 -7.06 -2.09 -4.67
N GLU A 36 -6.02 -1.33 -4.38
CA GLU A 36 -4.66 -1.87 -4.39
C GLU A 36 -4.48 -2.88 -3.27
N ALA A 37 -5.02 -2.59 -2.09
CA ALA A 37 -4.89 -3.47 -0.94
C ALA A 37 -5.55 -4.84 -1.19
N GLU A 38 -6.57 -4.90 -2.04
CA GLU A 38 -7.21 -6.17 -2.38
C GLU A 38 -6.27 -7.13 -3.09
N ASP A 39 -5.26 -6.61 -3.78
CA ASP A 39 -4.25 -7.43 -4.45
C ASP A 39 -3.22 -7.99 -3.48
N CYS A 40 -3.18 -7.47 -2.26
CA CYS A 40 -2.29 -7.97 -1.21
C CYS A 40 -3.06 -8.96 -0.34
N GLN A 41 -2.37 -9.95 0.20
CA GLN A 41 -3.03 -10.92 1.08
C GLN A 41 -3.43 -10.27 2.40
N GLU A 42 -2.56 -9.44 2.95
CA GLU A 42 -2.88 -8.61 4.10
C GLU A 42 -2.25 -7.24 3.89
N ALA A 43 -3.01 -6.20 4.16
CA ALA A 43 -2.50 -4.85 4.00
C ALA A 43 -3.29 -3.89 4.87
N VAL A 44 -2.65 -2.78 5.24
CA VAL A 44 -3.32 -1.69 5.93
C VAL A 44 -3.19 -0.43 5.09
N ILE A 45 -4.17 0.44 5.21
CA ILE A 45 -4.20 1.72 4.51
C ILE A 45 -3.91 2.80 5.55
N VAL A 46 -2.96 3.66 5.23
CA VAL A 46 -2.55 4.73 6.13
C VAL A 46 -2.78 6.07 5.42
N GLU A 47 -3.43 6.97 6.11
CA GLU A 47 -3.61 8.34 5.61
C GLU A 47 -2.38 9.17 5.97
N ILE A 48 -1.88 9.88 4.99
CA ILE A 48 -0.70 10.74 5.17
C ILE A 48 -0.99 12.19 4.80
#